data_5474f888b00bde822f7c658dd88faf0c
#
_entry.id   5474f888b00bde822f7c658dd88faf0c
#
_cell.length_a   1.000
_cell.length_b   1.000
_cell.length_c   1.000
_cell.angle_alpha   90.00
_cell.angle_beta   90.00
_cell.angle_gamma   90.00
#
_symmetry.space_group_name_H-M   'P 1'
#
loop_
_entity.id
_entity.type
_entity.pdbx_description
1 polymer ?
#
loop_
_entity_poly.entity_id
_entity_poly.type
_entity_poly.pdbx_seq_one_letter_code
_entity_poly.pdbx_strand_id
1 'polypeptide(L)'
;MKVSEILNQKGRKPFASFEIVPPLKGSDISKLYASIEPLMEFEPPFMNFTSHRDEVEYRKNADGMFMQVTVTKRPSMLAIVSAVSRRFPRIEVVPHVICGGQTADQNESLLLDLHFLGFHNVMALRGDAPKGEKYFTPTHGGYAYSSELVAQIRNMNEGNYLDRNIKNAVKTDFCVGVGGYPEKHIEAPNLEADIQNLKRKVDAGADYIITQMFFDNRKYFNFVE
;
A
#
# COMPACT_ATOMS: atom_id res chain seq x y z
N MET A 1 13.12 10.33 5.36
CA MET A 1 13.11 11.14 4.09
C MET A 1 11.90 10.73 3.28
N LYS A 2 11.27 11.65 2.53
CA LYS A 2 10.16 11.29 1.64
C LYS A 2 10.65 10.63 0.36
N VAL A 3 9.92 9.65 -0.16
CA VAL A 3 10.27 8.99 -1.44
C VAL A 3 10.32 10.02 -2.58
N SER A 4 9.39 10.97 -2.62
CA SER A 4 9.41 12.06 -3.61
C SER A 4 10.69 12.91 -3.53
N GLU A 5 11.23 13.17 -2.35
CA GLU A 5 12.52 13.86 -2.18
C GLU A 5 13.68 13.01 -2.72
N ILE A 6 13.64 11.69 -2.45
CA ILE A 6 14.64 10.74 -2.96
C ILE A 6 14.64 10.74 -4.49
N LEU A 7 13.46 10.67 -5.12
CA LEU A 7 13.32 10.63 -6.58
C LEU A 7 13.74 11.95 -7.25
N ASN A 8 13.54 13.08 -6.60
CA ASN A 8 13.83 14.41 -7.13
C ASN A 8 15.29 14.87 -6.95
N GLN A 9 16.15 14.07 -6.34
CA GLN A 9 17.57 14.42 -6.20
C GLN A 9 18.25 14.48 -7.58
N LYS A 10 18.69 15.70 -7.98
CA LYS A 10 19.38 15.90 -9.26
C LYS A 10 20.69 15.14 -9.32
N GLY A 11 20.98 14.53 -10.48
CA GLY A 11 22.22 13.80 -10.72
C GLY A 11 22.32 12.46 -10.00
N ARG A 12 21.26 11.98 -9.40
CA ARG A 12 21.22 10.67 -8.75
C ARG A 12 21.42 9.55 -9.78
N LYS A 13 22.29 8.63 -9.47
CA LYS A 13 22.42 7.38 -10.22
C LYS A 13 21.17 6.50 -10.02
N PRO A 14 20.83 5.66 -10.99
CA PRO A 14 19.80 4.63 -10.77
C PRO A 14 20.10 3.83 -9.50
N PHE A 15 19.06 3.49 -8.76
CA PHE A 15 19.14 2.69 -7.55
C PHE A 15 18.13 1.54 -7.61
N ALA A 16 18.37 0.50 -6.84
CA ALA A 16 17.40 -0.56 -6.63
C ALA A 16 16.49 -0.21 -5.44
N SER A 17 15.21 -0.53 -5.56
CA SER A 17 14.28 -0.64 -4.45
C SER A 17 13.57 -2.00 -4.53
N PHE A 18 13.07 -2.48 -3.42
CA PHE A 18 12.49 -3.82 -3.35
C PHE A 18 11.12 -3.78 -2.73
N GLU A 19 10.30 -4.74 -3.12
CA GLU A 19 9.01 -4.99 -2.50
C GLU A 19 9.08 -6.29 -1.70
N ILE A 20 8.70 -6.22 -0.44
CA ILE A 20 8.80 -7.32 0.52
C ILE A 20 7.42 -7.80 0.89
N VAL A 21 7.21 -9.10 0.77
CA VAL A 21 6.00 -9.78 1.21
C VAL A 21 6.17 -10.23 2.66
N PRO A 22 5.36 -9.74 3.62
CA PRO A 22 5.45 -10.16 5.01
C PRO A 22 5.23 -11.66 5.18
N PRO A 23 5.87 -12.30 6.16
CA PRO A 23 5.73 -13.74 6.40
C PRO A 23 4.31 -14.12 6.85
N LEU A 24 3.95 -15.38 6.69
CA LEU A 24 2.71 -15.91 7.26
C LEU A 24 2.78 -16.01 8.78
N LYS A 25 1.63 -16.01 9.45
CA LYS A 25 1.51 -16.29 10.89
C LYS A 25 2.19 -17.60 11.25
N GLY A 26 2.88 -17.62 12.39
CA GLY A 26 3.67 -18.77 12.83
C GLY A 26 5.10 -18.80 12.31
N SER A 27 5.47 -17.89 11.40
CA SER A 27 6.87 -17.72 10.99
C SER A 27 7.61 -16.83 11.97
N ASP A 28 8.88 -17.13 12.19
CA ASP A 28 9.78 -16.26 12.98
C ASP A 28 10.18 -15.03 12.17
N ILE A 29 10.32 -13.88 12.85
CA ILE A 29 10.70 -12.60 12.24
C ILE A 29 12.12 -12.66 11.64
N SER A 30 12.98 -13.54 12.13
CA SER A 30 14.33 -13.74 11.60
C SER A 30 14.34 -14.14 10.12
N LYS A 31 13.30 -14.84 9.66
CA LYS A 31 13.16 -15.18 8.22
C LYS A 31 12.95 -13.94 7.36
N LEU A 32 12.18 -12.97 7.87
CA LEU A 32 12.02 -11.69 7.19
C LEU A 32 13.34 -10.94 7.14
N TYR A 33 14.06 -10.86 8.26
CA TYR A 33 15.36 -10.19 8.29
C TYR A 33 16.37 -10.85 7.36
N ALA A 34 16.44 -12.18 7.37
CA ALA A 34 17.32 -12.94 6.48
C ALA A 34 16.99 -12.72 4.98
N SER A 35 15.75 -12.42 4.63
CA SER A 35 15.40 -12.06 3.24
C SER A 35 15.79 -10.62 2.87
N ILE A 36 15.87 -9.71 3.84
CA ILE A 36 16.23 -8.31 3.62
C ILE A 36 17.75 -8.10 3.66
N GLU A 37 18.46 -8.78 4.55
CA GLU A 37 19.90 -8.60 4.76
C GLU A 37 20.74 -8.65 3.46
N PRO A 38 20.56 -9.61 2.53
CA PRO A 38 21.32 -9.61 1.27
C PRO A 38 20.99 -8.42 0.36
N LEU A 39 19.77 -7.88 0.44
CA LEU A 39 19.35 -6.76 -0.39
C LEU A 39 20.01 -5.45 0.03
N MET A 40 20.57 -5.40 1.25
CA MET A 40 21.26 -4.22 1.76
C MET A 40 22.58 -3.91 1.03
N GLU A 41 23.17 -4.89 0.33
CA GLU A 41 24.34 -4.66 -0.53
C GLU A 41 24.07 -3.68 -1.68
N PHE A 42 22.81 -3.56 -2.10
CA PHE A 42 22.35 -2.62 -3.14
C PHE A 42 22.06 -1.22 -2.60
N GLU A 43 22.22 -0.99 -1.31
CA GLU A 43 21.93 0.27 -0.63
C GLU A 43 20.57 0.88 -1.02
N PRO A 44 19.46 0.10 -0.94
CA PRO A 44 18.15 0.59 -1.34
C PRO A 44 17.73 1.77 -0.47
N PRO A 45 17.35 2.91 -1.06
CA PRO A 45 16.95 4.07 -0.27
C PRO A 45 15.59 3.89 0.40
N PHE A 46 14.74 3.04 -0.17
CA PHE A 46 13.46 2.66 0.41
C PHE A 46 13.07 1.23 0.00
N MET A 47 12.17 0.63 0.78
CA MET A 47 11.54 -0.65 0.47
C MET A 47 10.05 -0.61 0.73
N ASN A 48 9.27 -1.22 -0.16
CA ASN A 48 7.83 -1.38 -0.03
C ASN A 48 7.48 -2.66 0.74
N PHE A 49 6.43 -2.61 1.54
CA PHE A 49 5.92 -3.74 2.31
C PHE A 49 4.46 -3.99 1.97
N THR A 50 4.17 -5.16 1.39
CA THR A 50 2.84 -5.47 0.88
C THR A 50 1.83 -5.72 1.98
N SER A 51 0.65 -5.11 1.87
CA SER A 51 -0.52 -5.43 2.69
C SER A 51 -1.40 -6.46 1.99
N HIS A 52 -2.01 -7.31 2.77
CA HIS A 52 -2.95 -8.32 2.30
C HIS A 52 -4.23 -8.23 3.11
N ARG A 53 -5.37 -8.35 2.42
CA ARG A 53 -6.66 -8.44 3.09
C ARG A 53 -6.79 -9.77 3.83
N ASP A 54 -7.66 -9.79 4.82
CA ASP A 54 -8.07 -11.02 5.47
C ASP A 54 -8.78 -11.95 4.47
N GLU A 55 -8.59 -13.26 4.65
CA GLU A 55 -9.23 -14.28 3.83
C GLU A 55 -10.52 -14.77 4.49
N VAL A 56 -11.47 -15.17 3.66
CA VAL A 56 -12.67 -15.86 4.11
C VAL A 56 -12.46 -17.36 3.97
N GLU A 57 -12.67 -18.09 5.06
CA GLU A 57 -12.65 -19.56 5.10
C GLU A 57 -14.02 -20.08 5.56
N TYR A 58 -14.39 -21.25 5.04
CA TYR A 58 -15.57 -21.98 5.52
C TYR A 58 -15.10 -23.12 6.41
N ARG A 59 -15.46 -23.08 7.69
CA ARG A 59 -15.12 -24.09 8.69
C ARG A 59 -16.36 -24.82 9.16
N LYS A 60 -16.29 -26.15 9.32
CA LYS A 60 -17.38 -26.92 9.93
C LYS A 60 -17.43 -26.61 11.43
N ASN A 61 -18.64 -26.33 11.94
CA ASN A 61 -18.89 -26.28 13.37
C ASN A 61 -19.12 -27.68 13.96
N ALA A 62 -19.40 -27.76 15.28
CA ALA A 62 -19.67 -29.03 15.96
C ALA A 62 -20.87 -29.80 15.41
N ASP A 63 -21.85 -29.08 14.83
CA ASP A 63 -23.08 -29.64 14.24
C ASP A 63 -22.88 -30.05 12.77
N GLY A 64 -21.68 -29.92 12.24
CA GLY A 64 -21.33 -30.27 10.86
C GLY A 64 -21.71 -29.22 9.81
N MET A 65 -22.26 -28.07 10.20
CA MET A 65 -22.58 -26.96 9.30
C MET A 65 -21.34 -26.13 8.98
N PHE A 66 -21.27 -25.57 7.76
CA PHE A 66 -20.20 -24.66 7.36
C PHE A 66 -20.52 -23.24 7.84
N MET A 67 -19.57 -22.66 8.58
CA MET A 67 -19.61 -21.26 8.99
C MET A 67 -18.52 -20.49 8.27
N GLN A 68 -18.86 -19.29 7.83
CA GLN A 68 -17.90 -18.33 7.26
C GLN A 68 -17.07 -17.72 8.41
N VAL A 69 -15.74 -17.79 8.27
CA VAL A 69 -14.81 -17.24 9.25
C VAL A 69 -13.81 -16.34 8.54
N THR A 70 -13.62 -15.13 9.03
CA THR A 70 -12.55 -14.24 8.57
C THR A 70 -11.23 -14.62 9.23
N VAL A 71 -10.19 -14.83 8.44
CA VAL A 71 -8.88 -15.30 8.91
C VAL A 71 -7.79 -14.35 8.43
N THR A 72 -7.10 -13.74 9.38
CA THR A 72 -5.88 -12.97 9.12
C THR A 72 -4.69 -13.90 8.96
N LYS A 73 -4.06 -13.92 7.80
CA LYS A 73 -2.96 -14.84 7.49
C LYS A 73 -1.57 -14.31 7.84
N ARG A 74 -1.42 -13.00 8.02
CA ARG A 74 -0.12 -12.35 8.23
C ARG A 74 -0.15 -11.47 9.47
N PRO A 75 1.00 -11.15 10.07
CA PRO A 75 1.10 -10.11 11.09
C PRO A 75 0.60 -8.76 10.54
N SER A 76 0.20 -7.84 11.42
CA SER A 76 -0.21 -6.50 11.03
C SER A 76 0.92 -5.77 10.31
N MET A 77 0.59 -4.94 9.33
CA MET A 77 1.55 -4.09 8.61
C MET A 77 2.37 -3.23 9.58
N LEU A 78 1.71 -2.66 10.58
CA LEU A 78 2.33 -1.82 11.59
C LEU A 78 3.46 -2.55 12.35
N ALA A 79 3.23 -3.80 12.76
CA ALA A 79 4.24 -4.61 13.44
C ALA A 79 5.44 -4.90 12.53
N ILE A 80 5.19 -5.22 11.25
CA ILE A 80 6.24 -5.52 10.27
C ILE A 80 7.12 -4.29 10.02
N VAL A 81 6.53 -3.15 9.66
CA VAL A 81 7.31 -1.94 9.33
C VAL A 81 8.06 -1.40 10.55
N SER A 82 7.47 -1.47 11.75
CA SER A 82 8.15 -1.09 13.00
C SER A 82 9.36 -1.98 13.30
N ALA A 83 9.22 -3.30 13.12
CA ALA A 83 10.31 -4.25 13.33
C ALA A 83 11.44 -4.04 12.31
N VAL A 84 11.10 -3.85 11.03
CA VAL A 84 12.08 -3.63 9.94
C VAL A 84 12.78 -2.29 10.10
N SER A 85 12.06 -1.20 10.32
CA SER A 85 12.64 0.14 10.53
C SER A 85 13.64 0.16 11.69
N ARG A 86 13.34 -0.56 12.76
CA ARG A 86 14.22 -0.68 13.93
C ARG A 86 15.48 -1.51 13.63
N ARG A 87 15.37 -2.57 12.81
CA ARG A 87 16.48 -3.45 12.44
C ARG A 87 17.37 -2.85 11.36
N PHE A 88 16.78 -2.10 10.42
CA PHE A 88 17.44 -1.52 9.25
C PHE A 88 17.19 0.00 9.16
N PRO A 89 17.76 0.82 10.05
CA PRO A 89 17.43 2.24 10.19
C PRO A 89 17.86 3.12 9.02
N ARG A 90 18.58 2.55 8.04
CA ARG A 90 19.01 3.27 6.82
C ARG A 90 17.99 3.19 5.68
N ILE A 91 16.96 2.36 5.80
CA ILE A 91 15.93 2.18 4.77
C ILE A 91 14.71 2.98 5.15
N GLU A 92 14.19 3.77 4.22
CA GLU A 92 12.83 4.27 4.35
C GLU A 92 11.85 3.13 4.08
N VAL A 93 10.98 2.83 5.04
CA VAL A 93 9.95 1.82 4.88
C VAL A 93 8.69 2.45 4.30
N VAL A 94 8.09 1.79 3.31
CA VAL A 94 6.89 2.23 2.62
C VAL A 94 5.80 1.17 2.80
N PRO A 95 4.96 1.27 3.85
CA PRO A 95 3.84 0.36 4.02
C PRO A 95 2.80 0.56 2.92
N HIS A 96 2.25 -0.55 2.41
CA HIS A 96 1.06 -0.52 1.59
C HIS A 96 -0.18 -0.31 2.46
N VAL A 97 -1.01 0.66 2.10
CA VAL A 97 -2.34 0.87 2.66
C VAL A 97 -3.35 0.52 1.57
N ILE A 98 -4.28 -0.37 1.88
CA ILE A 98 -5.20 -0.93 0.89
C ILE A 98 -6.66 -0.60 1.20
N CYS A 99 -7.48 -0.44 0.15
CA CYS A 99 -8.93 -0.31 0.29
C CYS A 99 -9.58 -1.67 0.62
N GLY A 100 -9.03 -2.74 0.07
CA GLY A 100 -9.60 -4.08 0.17
C GLY A 100 -9.70 -4.62 1.59
N GLY A 101 -10.91 -4.95 2.03
CA GLY A 101 -11.17 -5.48 3.36
C GLY A 101 -11.19 -4.44 4.49
N GLN A 102 -11.01 -3.15 4.17
CA GLN A 102 -10.94 -2.06 5.13
C GLN A 102 -12.07 -1.04 4.95
N THR A 103 -12.55 -0.47 6.03
CA THR A 103 -13.38 0.74 5.99
C THR A 103 -12.49 1.99 5.91
N ALA A 104 -13.07 3.12 5.56
CA ALA A 104 -12.38 4.41 5.58
C ALA A 104 -11.84 4.74 6.98
N ASP A 105 -12.62 4.44 8.03
CA ASP A 105 -12.24 4.65 9.42
C ASP A 105 -11.07 3.77 9.87
N GLN A 106 -11.04 2.49 9.44
CA GLN A 106 -9.92 1.60 9.70
C GLN A 106 -8.64 2.08 9.02
N ASN A 107 -8.74 2.60 7.79
CA ASN A 107 -7.60 3.20 7.09
C ASN A 107 -7.13 4.48 7.79
N GLU A 108 -8.05 5.34 8.27
CA GLU A 108 -7.69 6.53 9.05
C GLU A 108 -6.93 6.16 10.32
N SER A 109 -7.41 5.16 11.06
CA SER A 109 -6.76 4.67 12.28
C SER A 109 -5.35 4.12 12.00
N LEU A 110 -5.19 3.29 10.95
CA LEU A 110 -3.88 2.78 10.54
C LEU A 110 -2.92 3.92 10.15
N LEU A 111 -3.39 4.92 9.43
CA LEU A 111 -2.59 6.08 9.04
C LEU A 111 -2.17 6.90 10.25
N LEU A 112 -3.04 7.08 11.25
CA LEU A 112 -2.68 7.73 12.50
C LEU A 112 -1.61 6.95 13.27
N ASP A 113 -1.73 5.63 13.34
CA ASP A 113 -0.73 4.77 13.98
C ASP A 113 0.63 4.89 13.27
N LEU A 114 0.64 4.88 11.94
CA LEU A 114 1.85 5.08 11.13
C LEU A 114 2.46 6.47 11.38
N HIS A 115 1.64 7.50 11.43
CA HIS A 115 2.07 8.87 11.72
C HIS A 115 2.70 8.97 13.13
N PHE A 116 2.09 8.39 14.16
CA PHE A 116 2.63 8.39 15.52
C PHE A 116 3.96 7.63 15.65
N LEU A 117 4.17 6.63 14.81
CA LEU A 117 5.44 5.89 14.73
C LEU A 117 6.50 6.59 13.87
N GLY A 118 6.18 7.74 13.28
CA GLY A 118 7.10 8.53 12.47
C GLY A 118 7.27 8.03 11.03
N PHE A 119 6.35 7.22 10.53
CA PHE A 119 6.36 6.82 9.11
C PHE A 119 5.68 7.90 8.26
N HIS A 120 6.39 8.38 7.24
CA HIS A 120 5.92 9.45 6.36
C HIS A 120 5.67 9.01 4.92
N ASN A 121 5.99 7.77 4.57
CA ASN A 121 5.82 7.24 3.22
C ASN A 121 4.79 6.13 3.23
N VAL A 122 3.82 6.17 2.32
CA VAL A 122 2.80 5.12 2.15
C VAL A 122 2.54 4.86 0.67
N MET A 123 2.15 3.64 0.35
CA MET A 123 1.68 3.24 -0.97
C MET A 123 0.18 3.00 -0.91
N ALA A 124 -0.62 3.88 -1.53
CA ALA A 124 -2.08 3.78 -1.53
C ALA A 124 -2.55 2.90 -2.70
N LEU A 125 -3.09 1.73 -2.38
CA LEU A 125 -3.52 0.73 -3.34
C LEU A 125 -4.99 0.35 -3.13
N ARG A 126 -5.65 -0.11 -4.20
CA ARG A 126 -6.97 -0.68 -4.06
C ARG A 126 -6.92 -2.06 -3.36
N GLY A 127 -5.93 -2.84 -3.70
CA GLY A 127 -5.83 -4.26 -3.37
C GLY A 127 -6.58 -5.14 -4.37
N ASP A 128 -6.39 -6.44 -4.24
CA ASP A 128 -6.97 -7.43 -5.13
C ASP A 128 -8.41 -7.80 -4.74
N ALA A 129 -9.13 -8.42 -5.69
CA ALA A 129 -10.40 -9.04 -5.41
C ALA A 129 -10.28 -10.12 -4.32
N PRO A 130 -11.35 -10.40 -3.54
CA PRO A 130 -11.33 -11.53 -2.62
C PRO A 130 -10.97 -12.83 -3.33
N LYS A 131 -10.29 -13.72 -2.63
CA LYS A 131 -9.94 -15.04 -3.17
C LYS A 131 -11.18 -15.78 -3.65
N GLY A 132 -11.18 -16.16 -4.93
CA GLY A 132 -12.32 -16.82 -5.58
C GLY A 132 -13.34 -15.87 -6.23
N GLU A 133 -13.20 -14.56 -6.06
CA GLU A 133 -14.00 -13.56 -6.75
C GLU A 133 -13.28 -13.03 -7.99
N LYS A 134 -14.05 -12.71 -9.02
CA LYS A 134 -13.52 -12.20 -10.30
C LYS A 134 -13.24 -10.69 -10.23
N TYR A 135 -14.01 -9.96 -9.44
CA TYR A 135 -13.97 -8.50 -9.37
C TYR A 135 -13.80 -8.03 -7.93
N PHE A 136 -13.15 -6.90 -7.80
CA PHE A 136 -13.02 -6.22 -6.52
C PHE A 136 -14.38 -5.68 -6.05
N THR A 137 -14.71 -5.96 -4.79
CA THR A 137 -15.87 -5.40 -4.11
C THR A 137 -15.42 -4.65 -2.87
N PRO A 138 -15.75 -3.35 -2.72
CA PRO A 138 -15.39 -2.59 -1.54
C PRO A 138 -16.11 -3.11 -0.29
N THR A 139 -15.47 -3.02 0.85
CA THR A 139 -16.12 -3.21 2.15
C THR A 139 -17.16 -2.09 2.37
N HIS A 140 -18.27 -2.40 3.01
CA HIS A 140 -19.26 -1.38 3.37
C HIS A 140 -18.59 -0.28 4.23
N GLY A 141 -18.71 0.98 3.83
CA GLY A 141 -18.00 2.11 4.43
C GLY A 141 -16.50 2.21 4.05
N GLY A 142 -16.04 1.39 3.10
CA GLY A 142 -14.70 1.45 2.53
C GLY A 142 -14.68 2.05 1.13
N TYR A 143 -13.50 2.13 0.53
CA TYR A 143 -13.28 2.74 -0.78
C TYR A 143 -13.27 1.72 -1.92
N ALA A 144 -13.84 2.12 -3.06
CA ALA A 144 -13.83 1.33 -4.29
C ALA A 144 -12.56 1.55 -5.12
N TYR A 145 -11.91 2.71 -4.98
CA TYR A 145 -10.73 3.10 -5.75
C TYR A 145 -9.63 3.65 -4.85
N SER A 146 -8.38 3.39 -5.21
CA SER A 146 -7.23 3.95 -4.49
C SER A 146 -7.14 5.48 -4.57
N SER A 147 -7.76 6.12 -5.57
CA SER A 147 -7.86 7.59 -5.63
C SER A 147 -8.66 8.18 -4.46
N GLU A 148 -9.66 7.47 -3.95
CA GLU A 148 -10.44 7.88 -2.78
C GLU A 148 -9.59 7.79 -1.51
N LEU A 149 -8.78 6.73 -1.39
CA LEU A 149 -7.81 6.57 -0.30
C LEU A 149 -6.73 7.67 -0.36
N VAL A 150 -6.21 8.00 -1.55
CA VAL A 150 -5.28 9.12 -1.73
C VAL A 150 -5.91 10.42 -1.25
N ALA A 151 -7.16 10.70 -1.62
CA ALA A 151 -7.88 11.90 -1.18
C ALA A 151 -8.04 11.93 0.35
N GLN A 152 -8.32 10.80 1.00
CA GLN A 152 -8.37 10.70 2.46
C GLN A 152 -7.02 11.05 3.09
N ILE A 153 -5.92 10.46 2.61
CA ILE A 153 -4.57 10.75 3.13
C ILE A 153 -4.23 12.24 2.96
N ARG A 154 -4.59 12.84 1.83
CA ARG A 154 -4.39 14.29 1.61
C ARG A 154 -5.23 15.14 2.55
N ASN A 155 -6.47 14.78 2.80
CA ASN A 155 -7.29 15.45 3.81
C ASN A 155 -6.64 15.38 5.19
N MET A 156 -6.10 14.23 5.60
CA MET A 156 -5.37 14.10 6.87
C MET A 156 -4.10 14.96 6.90
N ASN A 157 -3.37 15.09 5.78
CA ASN A 157 -2.23 16.00 5.66
C ASN A 157 -2.63 17.48 5.83
N GLU A 158 -3.89 17.82 5.54
CA GLU A 158 -4.47 19.15 5.79
C GLU A 158 -5.08 19.30 7.20
N GLY A 159 -5.15 18.22 7.99
CA GLY A 159 -5.79 18.17 9.30
C GLY A 159 -7.30 17.93 9.24
N ASN A 160 -7.81 17.44 8.10
CA ASN A 160 -9.20 17.09 7.91
C ASN A 160 -9.37 15.57 8.08
N TYR A 161 -10.07 15.17 9.13
CA TYR A 161 -10.38 13.78 9.45
C TYR A 161 -11.82 13.43 9.10
N LEU A 162 -12.16 12.15 9.16
CA LEU A 162 -13.53 11.68 8.90
C LEU A 162 -14.51 12.25 9.92
N ASP A 163 -14.12 12.28 11.20
CA ASP A 163 -14.91 12.97 12.22
C ASP A 163 -14.72 14.49 12.11
N ARG A 164 -15.74 15.17 11.62
CA ARG A 164 -15.77 16.61 11.45
C ARG A 164 -15.86 17.43 12.77
N ASN A 165 -16.07 16.75 13.88
CA ASN A 165 -16.17 17.41 15.18
C ASN A 165 -14.81 17.57 15.88
N ILE A 166 -13.75 16.97 15.36
CA ILE A 166 -12.40 17.11 15.91
C ILE A 166 -11.95 18.56 15.76
N LYS A 167 -11.62 19.18 16.90
CA LYS A 167 -11.08 20.54 16.94
C LYS A 167 -9.57 20.50 17.06
N ASN A 168 -8.88 21.40 16.36
CA ASN A 168 -7.41 21.51 16.38
C ASN A 168 -6.71 20.20 15.96
N ALA A 169 -7.24 19.52 14.96
CA ALA A 169 -6.67 18.29 14.43
C ALA A 169 -5.22 18.52 13.95
N VAL A 170 -4.34 17.63 14.34
CA VAL A 170 -2.93 17.66 13.90
C VAL A 170 -2.86 17.21 12.44
N LYS A 171 -2.09 17.95 11.63
CA LYS A 171 -1.79 17.56 10.26
C LYS A 171 -0.85 16.38 10.23
N THR A 172 -1.13 15.41 9.40
CA THR A 172 -0.15 14.37 9.04
C THR A 172 0.78 14.89 7.93
N ASP A 173 1.82 14.15 7.57
CA ASP A 173 2.79 14.56 6.54
C ASP A 173 3.18 13.39 5.63
N PHE A 174 2.19 12.71 5.07
CA PHE A 174 2.43 11.56 4.22
C PHE A 174 2.84 11.94 2.80
N CYS A 175 3.87 11.27 2.31
CA CYS A 175 4.21 11.14 0.90
C CYS A 175 3.51 9.88 0.35
N VAL A 176 2.71 10.05 -0.70
CA VAL A 176 1.78 9.02 -1.16
C VAL A 176 2.20 8.50 -2.54
N GLY A 177 2.57 7.21 -2.60
CA GLY A 177 2.76 6.50 -3.85
C GLY A 177 1.48 5.81 -4.33
N VAL A 178 1.38 5.60 -5.63
CA VAL A 178 0.28 4.86 -6.26
C VAL A 178 0.77 3.91 -7.35
N GLY A 179 0.01 2.87 -7.63
CA GLY A 179 0.31 1.93 -8.71
C GLY A 179 -0.07 2.48 -10.09
N GLY A 180 0.82 2.28 -11.09
CA GLY A 180 0.56 2.47 -12.50
C GLY A 180 0.74 1.17 -13.29
N TYR A 181 0.09 1.00 -14.44
CA TYR A 181 0.06 -0.26 -15.18
C TYR A 181 0.44 -0.05 -16.65
N PRO A 182 1.73 -0.16 -17.03
CA PRO A 182 2.17 0.01 -18.42
C PRO A 182 1.50 -0.97 -19.39
N GLU A 183 1.14 -2.17 -18.91
CA GLU A 183 0.47 -3.20 -19.71
C GLU A 183 -1.06 -3.26 -19.49
N LYS A 184 -1.64 -2.26 -18.86
CA LYS A 184 -3.05 -2.13 -18.48
C LYS A 184 -3.43 -2.99 -17.24
N HIS A 185 -4.19 -2.43 -16.33
CA HIS A 185 -4.81 -3.17 -15.23
C HIS A 185 -5.80 -4.22 -15.76
N ILE A 186 -5.82 -5.41 -15.14
CA ILE A 186 -6.65 -6.55 -15.61
C ILE A 186 -8.14 -6.21 -15.69
N GLU A 187 -8.67 -5.42 -14.77
CA GLU A 187 -10.08 -5.02 -14.74
C GLU A 187 -10.39 -3.79 -15.60
N ALA A 188 -9.40 -3.06 -16.12
CA ALA A 188 -9.65 -1.92 -16.98
C ALA A 188 -10.13 -2.40 -18.36
N PRO A 189 -11.14 -1.78 -18.97
CA PRO A 189 -11.63 -2.18 -20.28
C PRO A 189 -10.59 -1.97 -21.40
N ASN A 190 -9.81 -0.91 -21.31
CA ASN A 190 -8.73 -0.56 -22.25
C ASN A 190 -7.65 0.26 -21.55
N LEU A 191 -6.54 0.54 -22.25
CA LEU A 191 -5.42 1.30 -21.69
C LEU A 191 -5.82 2.76 -21.40
N GLU A 192 -6.61 3.37 -22.26
CA GLU A 192 -7.05 4.76 -22.07
C GLU A 192 -7.85 4.93 -20.76
N ALA A 193 -8.80 4.03 -20.49
CA ALA A 193 -9.55 4.03 -19.24
C ALA A 193 -8.63 3.84 -18.02
N ASP A 194 -7.58 3.04 -18.15
CA ASP A 194 -6.62 2.82 -17.07
C ASP A 194 -5.73 4.05 -16.83
N ILE A 195 -5.28 4.72 -17.89
CA ILE A 195 -4.58 6.01 -17.81
C ILE A 195 -5.47 7.08 -17.14
N GLN A 196 -6.76 7.12 -17.48
CA GLN A 196 -7.70 8.03 -16.79
C GLN A 196 -7.85 7.68 -15.31
N ASN A 197 -7.82 6.41 -14.94
CA ASN A 197 -7.80 6.00 -13.54
C ASN A 197 -6.50 6.43 -12.84
N LEU A 198 -5.35 6.33 -13.50
CA LEU A 198 -4.08 6.83 -12.99
C LEU A 198 -4.12 8.35 -12.81
N LYS A 199 -4.65 9.09 -13.80
CA LYS A 199 -4.83 10.54 -13.71
C LYS A 199 -5.65 10.91 -12.47
N ARG A 200 -6.76 10.21 -12.18
CA ARG A 200 -7.56 10.46 -10.97
C ARG A 200 -6.76 10.29 -9.68
N LYS A 201 -5.80 9.34 -9.62
CA LYS A 201 -4.93 9.17 -8.46
C LYS A 201 -3.95 10.34 -8.31
N VAL A 202 -3.40 10.82 -9.43
CA VAL A 202 -2.50 11.99 -9.45
C VAL A 202 -3.28 13.25 -9.09
N ASP A 203 -4.46 13.48 -9.66
CA ASP A 203 -5.33 14.61 -9.36
C ASP A 203 -5.78 14.62 -7.88
N ALA A 204 -5.95 13.42 -7.27
CA ALA A 204 -6.24 13.29 -5.85
C ALA A 204 -5.03 13.61 -4.96
N GLY A 205 -3.83 13.75 -5.53
CA GLY A 205 -2.64 14.22 -4.83
C GLY A 205 -1.54 13.16 -4.63
N ALA A 206 -1.46 12.11 -5.45
CA ALA A 206 -0.32 11.20 -5.38
C ALA A 206 1.00 11.92 -5.70
N ASP A 207 2.07 11.61 -4.95
CA ASP A 207 3.39 12.22 -5.10
C ASP A 207 4.27 11.50 -6.10
N TYR A 208 4.09 10.18 -6.25
CA TYR A 208 4.88 9.35 -7.17
C TYR A 208 4.10 8.11 -7.60
N ILE A 209 4.59 7.51 -8.68
CA ILE A 209 3.98 6.31 -9.26
C ILE A 209 5.02 5.18 -9.23
N ILE A 210 4.61 3.99 -8.77
CA ILE A 210 5.35 2.75 -8.97
C ILE A 210 4.60 1.93 -10.02
N THR A 211 5.27 1.57 -11.11
CA THR A 211 4.64 0.75 -12.13
C THR A 211 4.53 -0.69 -11.68
N GLN A 212 3.47 -1.36 -12.10
CA GLN A 212 3.42 -2.82 -12.09
C GLN A 212 4.54 -3.37 -12.98
N MET A 213 4.98 -4.58 -12.71
CA MET A 213 5.96 -5.30 -13.51
C MET A 213 5.52 -5.35 -14.97
N PHE A 214 6.46 -5.07 -15.87
CA PHE A 214 6.27 -5.11 -17.33
C PHE A 214 7.49 -5.76 -17.99
N PHE A 215 7.31 -6.36 -19.15
CA PHE A 215 8.35 -7.05 -19.91
C PHE A 215 8.60 -6.46 -21.30
N ASP A 216 7.72 -5.59 -21.79
CA ASP A 216 7.90 -4.86 -23.06
C ASP A 216 8.15 -3.38 -22.78
N ASN A 217 9.40 -2.95 -22.97
CA ASN A 217 9.81 -1.57 -22.76
C ASN A 217 9.02 -0.57 -23.63
N ARG A 218 8.51 -0.97 -24.82
CA ARG A 218 7.69 -0.09 -25.65
C ARG A 218 6.40 0.29 -24.97
N LYS A 219 5.79 -0.64 -24.21
CA LYS A 219 4.58 -0.36 -23.42
C LYS A 219 4.87 0.64 -22.31
N TYR A 220 6.03 0.51 -21.66
CA TYR A 220 6.45 1.48 -20.65
C TYR A 220 6.70 2.86 -21.27
N PHE A 221 7.38 2.95 -22.42
CA PHE A 221 7.61 4.24 -23.07
C PHE A 221 6.30 4.92 -23.48
N ASN A 222 5.36 4.18 -24.08
CA ASN A 222 4.03 4.70 -24.39
C ASN A 222 3.20 5.10 -23.14
N PHE A 223 3.48 4.48 -22.01
CA PHE A 223 2.83 4.81 -20.74
C PHE A 223 3.33 6.13 -20.15
N VAL A 224 4.59 6.50 -20.37
CA VAL A 224 5.19 7.73 -19.83
C VAL A 224 5.08 8.93 -20.77
N GLU A 225 4.76 8.73 -22.07
CA GLU A 225 4.42 9.74 -23.06
C GLU A 225 3.01 10.32 -22.83
#